data_edba85414616b219ebe7f95ddef5fa92
#
_entry.id   edba85414616b219ebe7f95ddef5fa92
#
_cell.length_a   1.000
_cell.length_b   1.000
_cell.length_c   1.000
_cell.angle_alpha   90.00
_cell.angle_beta   90.00
_cell.angle_gamma   90.00
#
_symmetry.space_group_name_H-M   'P 1'
#
loop_
_entity.id
_entity.type
_entity.pdbx_description
1 polymer ?
#
loop_
_entity_poly.entity_id
_entity_poly.type
_entity_poly.pdbx_seq_one_letter_code
_entity_poly.pdbx_strand_id
1 'polypeptide(L)'
;MDKYGIPRLKWHKEDERLYPETVEVLKFLKAKYKIGVIANQSLGTAVRLRQWDILQFIDLVIASAEEGVSKPDPRIFEIALKRAGCKAENAVMIGDRIDNDVVPAKKMGIKTVWIRQGGSGLWQLQGPEQQPDFTVDNLGELVKIF
;
A
#
# COMPACT_ATOMS: atom_id res chain seq x y z
N MET A 1 -22.93 13.00 9.49
CA MET A 1 -22.48 12.09 10.56
C MET A 1 -22.55 10.67 10.05
N ASP A 2 -21.67 9.83 10.53
CA ASP A 2 -21.72 8.41 10.22
C ASP A 2 -22.83 7.72 11.07
N LYS A 3 -22.99 6.38 10.90
CA LYS A 3 -24.02 5.62 11.60
C LYS A 3 -23.90 5.61 13.13
N TYR A 4 -22.77 6.07 13.67
CA TYR A 4 -22.54 6.15 15.10
C TYR A 4 -22.70 7.57 15.65
N GLY A 5 -23.14 8.52 14.82
CA GLY A 5 -23.32 9.91 15.21
C GLY A 5 -22.01 10.69 15.32
N ILE A 6 -20.92 10.16 14.83
CA ILE A 6 -19.61 10.82 14.84
C ILE A 6 -19.49 11.74 13.64
N PRO A 7 -19.08 13.02 13.81
CA PRO A 7 -18.86 13.89 12.66
C PRO A 7 -17.82 13.30 11.73
N ARG A 8 -18.15 13.27 10.43
CA ARG A 8 -17.19 12.84 9.43
C ARG A 8 -16.09 13.88 9.29
N LEU A 9 -14.86 13.47 9.49
CA LEU A 9 -13.71 14.32 9.18
C LEU A 9 -13.59 14.42 7.66
N LYS A 10 -13.60 15.65 7.16
CA LYS A 10 -13.39 15.90 5.75
C LYS A 10 -11.93 15.74 5.42
N TRP A 11 -11.61 14.82 4.52
CA TRP A 11 -10.24 14.66 4.04
C TRP A 11 -9.92 15.76 3.04
N HIS A 12 -8.90 16.55 3.33
CA HIS A 12 -8.42 17.61 2.46
C HIS A 12 -7.19 17.11 1.69
N LYS A 13 -7.38 16.81 0.40
CA LYS A 13 -6.31 16.27 -0.44
C LYS A 13 -5.12 17.22 -0.57
N GLU A 14 -5.37 18.52 -0.47
CA GLU A 14 -4.33 19.53 -0.50
C GLU A 14 -3.38 19.45 0.71
N ASP A 15 -3.80 18.79 1.78
CA ASP A 15 -2.99 18.58 2.99
C ASP A 15 -2.15 17.29 2.94
N GLU A 16 -2.32 16.47 1.90
CA GLU A 16 -1.52 15.26 1.72
C GLU A 16 -0.06 15.60 1.47
N ARG A 17 0.82 14.88 2.14
CA ARG A 17 2.28 15.03 2.00
C ARG A 17 2.93 13.66 1.95
N LEU A 18 4.03 13.57 1.20
CA LEU A 18 4.87 12.37 1.22
C LEU A 18 5.68 12.33 2.51
N TYR A 19 5.97 11.13 3.00
CA TYR A 19 6.97 10.96 4.03
C TYR A 19 8.34 11.39 3.49
N PRO A 20 9.21 12.00 4.32
CA PRO A 20 10.47 12.58 3.84
C PRO A 20 11.37 11.62 3.06
N GLU A 21 11.38 10.34 3.43
CA GLU A 21 12.24 9.31 2.84
C GLU A 21 11.67 8.66 1.58
N THR A 22 10.45 9.03 1.15
CA THR A 22 9.73 8.32 0.07
C THR A 22 10.52 8.25 -1.23
N VAL A 23 11.06 9.38 -1.69
CA VAL A 23 11.76 9.44 -2.98
C VAL A 23 13.01 8.57 -2.96
N GLU A 24 13.80 8.65 -1.90
CA GLU A 24 15.04 7.87 -1.78
C GLU A 24 14.77 6.36 -1.75
N VAL A 25 13.72 5.94 -1.03
CA VAL A 25 13.33 4.54 -0.95
C VAL A 25 12.84 4.03 -2.31
N LEU A 26 12.01 4.82 -3.01
CA LEU A 26 11.51 4.45 -4.34
C LEU A 26 12.64 4.30 -5.35
N LYS A 27 13.61 5.22 -5.34
CA LYS A 27 14.79 5.12 -6.20
C LYS A 27 15.59 3.84 -5.92
N PHE A 28 15.80 3.53 -4.65
CA PHE A 28 16.52 2.34 -4.23
C PHE A 28 15.82 1.07 -4.73
N LEU A 29 14.51 0.97 -4.52
CA LEU A 29 13.74 -0.21 -4.91
C LEU A 29 13.60 -0.33 -6.42
N LYS A 30 13.41 0.77 -7.13
CA LYS A 30 13.24 0.77 -8.59
C LYS A 30 14.46 0.23 -9.32
N ALA A 31 15.64 0.38 -8.75
CA ALA A 31 16.86 -0.16 -9.32
C ALA A 31 16.87 -1.70 -9.40
N LYS A 32 16.05 -2.36 -8.56
CA LYS A 32 16.05 -3.82 -8.42
C LYS A 32 14.70 -4.47 -8.74
N TYR A 33 13.60 -3.74 -8.56
CA TYR A 33 12.26 -4.31 -8.59
C TYR A 33 11.30 -3.49 -9.44
N LYS A 34 10.25 -4.14 -9.92
CA LYS A 34 9.07 -3.49 -10.46
C LYS A 34 8.24 -2.99 -9.28
N ILE A 35 7.76 -1.75 -9.35
CA ILE A 35 7.01 -1.12 -8.27
C ILE A 35 5.58 -0.88 -8.72
N GLY A 36 4.62 -1.36 -7.93
CA GLY A 36 3.20 -1.09 -8.12
C GLY A 36 2.59 -0.38 -6.92
N VAL A 37 1.52 0.34 -7.16
CA VAL A 37 0.71 0.96 -6.11
C VAL A 37 -0.68 0.35 -6.16
N ILE A 38 -1.17 -0.13 -5.02
CA ILE A 38 -2.56 -0.58 -4.85
C ILE A 38 -3.20 0.32 -3.79
N ALA A 39 -4.14 1.15 -4.21
CA ALA A 39 -4.70 2.18 -3.35
C ALA A 39 -6.23 2.15 -3.33
N ASN A 40 -6.81 2.27 -2.14
CA ASN A 40 -8.24 2.56 -1.97
C ASN A 40 -8.40 4.08 -2.10
N GLN A 41 -8.53 4.56 -3.32
CA GLN A 41 -8.52 5.98 -3.63
C GLN A 41 -9.57 6.33 -4.69
N SER A 42 -9.97 7.61 -4.70
CA SER A 42 -10.81 8.18 -5.75
C SER A 42 -10.07 8.22 -7.08
N LEU A 43 -10.79 8.54 -8.15
CA LEU A 43 -10.22 8.70 -9.49
C LEU A 43 -9.03 9.68 -9.46
N GLY A 44 -8.08 9.46 -10.35
CA GLY A 44 -6.94 10.36 -10.52
C GLY A 44 -5.74 10.08 -9.63
N THR A 45 -5.64 8.86 -9.06
CA THR A 45 -4.48 8.48 -8.24
C THR A 45 -3.15 8.68 -8.99
N ALA A 46 -3.07 8.26 -10.26
CA ALA A 46 -1.86 8.44 -11.06
C ALA A 46 -1.50 9.92 -11.24
N VAL A 47 -2.51 10.78 -11.39
CA VAL A 47 -2.29 12.24 -11.52
C VAL A 47 -1.68 12.80 -10.23
N ARG A 48 -2.19 12.38 -9.07
CA ARG A 48 -1.64 12.82 -7.78
C ARG A 48 -0.19 12.35 -7.59
N LEU A 49 0.11 11.11 -7.96
CA LEU A 49 1.48 10.59 -7.90
C LEU A 49 2.43 11.38 -8.80
N ARG A 50 1.94 11.79 -9.98
CA ARG A 50 2.71 12.66 -10.88
C ARG A 50 2.95 14.03 -10.26
N GLN A 51 1.96 14.61 -9.59
CA GLN A 51 2.08 15.91 -8.92
C GLN A 51 3.11 15.86 -7.79
N TRP A 52 3.31 14.69 -7.17
CA TRP A 52 4.33 14.49 -6.14
C TRP A 52 5.68 14.06 -6.71
N ASP A 53 5.83 14.02 -8.03
CA ASP A 53 7.06 13.65 -8.75
C ASP A 53 7.54 12.22 -8.44
N ILE A 54 6.63 11.32 -8.08
CA ILE A 54 6.98 9.91 -7.79
C ILE A 54 6.45 8.91 -8.82
N LEU A 55 5.56 9.34 -9.71
CA LEU A 55 5.00 8.43 -10.73
C LEU A 55 6.10 7.82 -11.62
N GLN A 56 7.19 8.52 -11.84
CA GLN A 56 8.32 8.04 -12.62
C GLN A 56 8.97 6.76 -12.04
N PHE A 57 8.79 6.50 -10.74
CA PHE A 57 9.31 5.31 -10.08
C PHE A 57 8.30 4.15 -10.03
N ILE A 58 7.08 4.37 -10.52
CA ILE A 58 5.96 3.44 -10.40
C ILE A 58 5.69 2.78 -11.75
N ASP A 59 5.67 1.46 -11.78
CA ASP A 59 5.41 0.69 -13.01
C ASP A 59 3.93 0.49 -13.28
N LEU A 60 3.11 0.39 -12.23
CA LEU A 60 1.66 0.27 -12.37
C LEU A 60 0.92 0.89 -11.20
N VAL A 61 -0.27 1.42 -11.47
CA VAL A 61 -1.15 2.01 -10.46
C VAL A 61 -2.50 1.31 -10.54
N ILE A 62 -2.90 0.70 -9.44
CA ILE A 62 -4.18 0.01 -9.28
C ILE A 62 -4.96 0.75 -8.21
N ALA A 63 -5.97 1.50 -8.61
CA ALA A 63 -6.79 2.29 -7.69
C ALA A 63 -8.23 1.79 -7.69
N SER A 64 -8.84 1.75 -6.51
CA SER A 64 -10.17 1.19 -6.32
C SER A 64 -11.24 1.85 -7.20
N ALA A 65 -11.18 3.15 -7.39
CA ALA A 65 -12.18 3.87 -8.19
C ALA A 65 -12.13 3.50 -9.67
N GLU A 66 -10.94 3.25 -10.23
CA GLU A 66 -10.78 2.83 -11.62
C GLU A 66 -11.11 1.35 -11.82
N GLU A 67 -10.83 0.51 -10.82
CA GLU A 67 -11.01 -0.95 -10.95
C GLU A 67 -12.38 -1.45 -10.50
N GLY A 68 -13.15 -0.65 -9.79
CA GLY A 68 -14.45 -1.06 -9.26
C GLY A 68 -14.37 -2.06 -8.11
N VAL A 69 -13.21 -2.23 -7.51
CA VAL A 69 -12.97 -3.12 -6.38
C VAL A 69 -11.92 -2.51 -5.47
N SER A 70 -12.05 -2.72 -4.17
CA SER A 70 -11.17 -2.12 -3.16
C SER A 70 -10.61 -3.16 -2.20
N LYS A 71 -9.44 -2.86 -1.60
CA LYS A 71 -8.92 -3.67 -0.51
C LYS A 71 -9.94 -3.68 0.64
N PRO A 72 -10.15 -4.76 1.32
CA PRO A 72 -9.38 -6.01 1.34
C PRO A 72 -9.85 -7.08 0.35
N ASP A 73 -10.69 -6.75 -0.63
CA ASP A 73 -11.16 -7.72 -1.61
C ASP A 73 -9.95 -8.30 -2.39
N PRO A 74 -9.78 -9.63 -2.43
CA PRO A 74 -8.62 -10.24 -3.10
C PRO A 74 -8.54 -9.95 -4.59
N ARG A 75 -9.66 -9.61 -5.24
CA ARG A 75 -9.67 -9.33 -6.68
C ARG A 75 -8.76 -8.16 -7.06
N ILE A 76 -8.60 -7.15 -6.19
CA ILE A 76 -7.73 -6.02 -6.51
C ILE A 76 -6.25 -6.46 -6.56
N PHE A 77 -5.87 -7.42 -5.71
CA PHE A 77 -4.52 -8.00 -5.72
C PHE A 77 -4.32 -8.89 -6.94
N GLU A 78 -5.34 -9.64 -7.35
CA GLU A 78 -5.30 -10.46 -8.58
C GLU A 78 -5.07 -9.58 -9.81
N ILE A 79 -5.78 -8.47 -9.90
CA ILE A 79 -5.61 -7.48 -10.98
C ILE A 79 -4.17 -6.97 -11.02
N ALA A 80 -3.63 -6.60 -9.87
CA ALA A 80 -2.27 -6.08 -9.76
C ALA A 80 -1.23 -7.11 -10.20
N LEU A 81 -1.33 -8.35 -9.73
CA LEU A 81 -0.41 -9.42 -10.10
C LEU A 81 -0.46 -9.71 -11.61
N LYS A 82 -1.66 -9.75 -12.18
CA LYS A 82 -1.86 -10.00 -13.60
C LYS A 82 -1.21 -8.90 -14.45
N ARG A 83 -1.45 -7.65 -14.10
CA ARG A 83 -0.87 -6.51 -14.84
C ARG A 83 0.65 -6.42 -14.67
N ALA A 84 1.16 -6.82 -13.53
CA ALA A 84 2.59 -6.86 -13.26
C ALA A 84 3.28 -8.05 -13.96
N GLY A 85 2.51 -9.04 -14.41
CA GLY A 85 3.06 -10.29 -14.93
C GLY A 85 3.83 -11.07 -13.88
N CYS A 86 3.33 -11.07 -12.63
CA CYS A 86 4.03 -11.59 -11.46
C CYS A 86 3.17 -12.61 -10.74
N LYS A 87 3.81 -13.67 -10.24
CA LYS A 87 3.16 -14.65 -9.36
C LYS A 87 3.17 -14.12 -7.92
N ALA A 88 2.17 -14.53 -7.12
CA ALA A 88 2.08 -14.13 -5.72
C ALA A 88 3.37 -14.42 -4.93
N GLU A 89 3.97 -15.60 -5.14
CA GLU A 89 5.21 -16.00 -4.46
C GLU A 89 6.42 -15.10 -4.76
N ASN A 90 6.35 -14.33 -5.85
CA ASN A 90 7.41 -13.41 -6.29
C ASN A 90 7.07 -11.95 -6.00
N ALA A 91 6.01 -11.69 -5.25
CA ALA A 91 5.54 -10.35 -4.91
C ALA A 91 5.67 -10.08 -3.42
N VAL A 92 5.80 -8.80 -3.08
CA VAL A 92 5.80 -8.33 -1.70
C VAL A 92 4.79 -7.18 -1.59
N MET A 93 3.89 -7.29 -0.63
CA MET A 93 2.95 -6.20 -0.29
C MET A 93 3.49 -5.43 0.90
N ILE A 94 3.67 -4.14 0.71
CA ILE A 94 4.13 -3.22 1.75
C ILE A 94 2.98 -2.28 2.06
N GLY A 95 2.55 -2.24 3.32
CA GLY A 95 1.43 -1.39 3.69
C GLY A 95 1.36 -1.15 5.19
N ASP A 96 0.54 -0.18 5.56
CA ASP A 96 0.37 0.23 6.96
C ASP A 96 -0.87 -0.37 7.63
N ARG A 97 -1.77 -0.98 6.85
CA ARG A 97 -3.03 -1.54 7.35
C ARG A 97 -2.97 -3.06 7.40
N ILE A 98 -3.07 -3.61 8.61
CA ILE A 98 -3.11 -5.07 8.79
C ILE A 98 -4.34 -5.67 8.09
N ASP A 99 -5.51 -5.05 8.27
CA ASP A 99 -6.78 -5.54 7.70
C ASP A 99 -6.88 -5.41 6.18
N ASN A 100 -6.39 -4.31 5.62
CA ASN A 100 -6.51 -4.02 4.18
C ASN A 100 -5.33 -4.51 3.36
N ASP A 101 -4.13 -4.52 3.92
CA ASP A 101 -2.90 -4.78 3.18
C ASP A 101 -2.30 -6.15 3.52
N VAL A 102 -2.06 -6.42 4.80
CA VAL A 102 -1.33 -7.61 5.23
C VAL A 102 -2.17 -8.89 5.10
N VAL A 103 -3.36 -8.90 5.71
CA VAL A 103 -4.20 -10.10 5.74
C VAL A 103 -4.57 -10.60 4.35
N PRO A 104 -5.13 -9.77 3.45
CA PRO A 104 -5.52 -10.25 2.12
C PRO A 104 -4.32 -10.69 1.26
N ALA A 105 -3.20 -9.97 1.33
CA ALA A 105 -1.99 -10.34 0.59
C ALA A 105 -1.43 -11.68 1.08
N LYS A 106 -1.37 -11.86 2.38
CA LYS A 106 -0.89 -13.10 2.99
C LYS A 106 -1.72 -14.31 2.57
N LYS A 107 -3.03 -14.16 2.52
CA LYS A 107 -3.94 -15.23 2.07
C LYS A 107 -3.69 -15.67 0.63
N MET A 108 -3.16 -14.79 -0.19
CA MET A 108 -2.83 -15.08 -1.59
C MET A 108 -1.41 -15.63 -1.78
N GLY A 109 -0.64 -15.76 -0.72
CA GLY A 109 0.75 -16.22 -0.81
C GLY A 109 1.77 -15.12 -1.14
N ILE A 110 1.35 -13.86 -1.06
CA ILE A 110 2.24 -12.70 -1.23
C ILE A 110 2.97 -12.47 0.10
N LYS A 111 4.28 -12.21 0.03
CA LYS A 111 5.05 -11.81 1.21
C LYS A 111 4.59 -10.43 1.68
N THR A 112 4.63 -10.19 2.97
CA THR A 112 4.08 -8.98 3.56
C THR A 112 5.08 -8.24 4.44
N VAL A 113 5.07 -6.91 4.31
CA VAL A 113 5.81 -5.99 5.18
C VAL A 113 4.82 -5.00 5.77
N TRP A 114 4.75 -4.93 7.08
CA TRP A 114 3.91 -3.97 7.78
C TRP A 114 4.75 -2.76 8.18
N ILE A 115 4.33 -1.58 7.72
CA ILE A 115 4.93 -0.31 8.13
C ILE A 115 4.09 0.26 9.27
N ARG A 116 4.68 0.38 10.44
CA ARG A 116 4.01 0.87 11.64
C ARG A 116 4.06 2.39 11.70
N GLN A 117 3.33 3.05 10.79
CA GLN A 117 3.25 4.51 10.71
C GLN A 117 1.83 5.00 10.96
N GLY A 118 1.72 6.20 11.52
CA GLY A 118 0.43 6.81 11.81
C GLY A 118 -0.39 6.03 12.84
N GLY A 119 -1.70 6.26 12.85
CA GLY A 119 -2.63 5.56 13.75
C GLY A 119 -2.67 4.05 13.56
N SER A 120 -2.47 3.59 12.32
CA SER A 120 -2.45 2.16 12.00
C SER A 120 -1.28 1.43 12.63
N GLY A 121 -0.21 2.11 13.00
CA GLY A 121 0.93 1.53 13.69
C GLY A 121 0.63 1.08 15.12
N LEU A 122 -0.51 1.49 15.67
CA LEU A 122 -0.97 1.10 17.00
C LEU A 122 -1.78 -0.20 17.01
N TRP A 123 -2.01 -0.79 15.83
CA TRP A 123 -2.74 -2.05 15.71
C TRP A 123 -2.06 -3.16 16.48
N GLN A 124 -2.86 -3.92 17.24
CA GLN A 124 -2.37 -5.10 17.93
C GLN A 124 -2.75 -6.36 17.15
N LEU A 125 -1.75 -7.18 16.82
CA LEU A 125 -1.95 -8.40 16.05
C LEU A 125 -2.78 -9.40 16.85
N GLN A 126 -3.81 -9.98 16.20
CA GLN A 126 -4.81 -10.81 16.87
C GLN A 126 -4.78 -12.28 16.43
N GLY A 127 -3.80 -12.71 15.66
CA GLY A 127 -3.70 -14.10 15.25
C GLY A 127 -2.66 -14.31 14.18
N PRO A 128 -2.36 -15.59 13.83
CA PRO A 128 -1.34 -15.91 12.82
C PRO A 128 -1.63 -15.31 11.45
N GLU A 129 -2.91 -15.18 11.07
CA GLU A 129 -3.31 -14.58 9.78
C GLU A 129 -2.99 -13.10 9.68
N GLN A 130 -2.76 -12.42 10.80
CA GLN A 130 -2.38 -11.01 10.84
C GLN A 130 -0.87 -10.80 10.94
N GLN A 131 -0.10 -11.87 11.13
CA GLN A 131 1.34 -11.77 11.31
C GLN A 131 2.04 -11.48 9.98
N PRO A 132 2.67 -10.29 9.81
CA PRO A 132 3.44 -10.01 8.60
C PRO A 132 4.76 -10.79 8.58
N ASP A 133 5.36 -10.92 7.41
CA ASP A 133 6.70 -11.52 7.29
C ASP A 133 7.77 -10.61 7.88
N PHE A 134 7.60 -9.30 7.68
CA PHE A 134 8.50 -8.27 8.24
C PHE A 134 7.69 -7.11 8.80
N THR A 135 8.25 -6.44 9.79
CA THR A 135 7.69 -5.23 10.37
C THR A 135 8.76 -4.16 10.41
N VAL A 136 8.43 -2.96 9.93
CA VAL A 136 9.32 -1.79 9.96
C VAL A 136 8.56 -0.61 10.55
N ASP A 137 9.28 0.38 11.07
CA ASP A 137 8.67 1.56 11.68
C ASP A 137 8.55 2.73 10.69
N ASN A 138 9.30 2.70 9.60
CA ASN A 138 9.23 3.73 8.56
C ASN A 138 9.72 3.17 7.21
N LEU A 139 9.47 3.94 6.14
CA LEU A 139 9.87 3.55 4.78
C LEU A 139 11.39 3.39 4.64
N GLY A 140 12.17 4.22 5.33
CA GLY A 140 13.63 4.16 5.25
C GLY A 140 14.22 2.81 5.65
N GLU A 141 13.54 2.08 6.52
CA GLU A 141 14.00 0.76 6.96
C GLU A 141 13.90 -0.31 5.86
N LEU A 142 13.11 -0.06 4.80
CA LEU A 142 12.98 -1.00 3.69
C LEU A 142 14.30 -1.26 2.99
N VAL A 143 15.21 -0.29 2.97
CA VAL A 143 16.53 -0.46 2.34
C VAL A 143 17.39 -1.49 3.06
N LYS A 144 17.05 -1.83 4.30
CA LYS A 144 17.75 -2.85 5.08
C LYS A 144 17.24 -4.27 4.80
N ILE A 145 16.04 -4.39 4.20
CA ILE A 145 15.39 -5.67 3.90
C ILE A 145 15.62 -6.07 2.44
N PHE A 146 15.61 -5.11 1.54
CA PHE A 146 15.64 -5.34 0.08
C PHE A 146 16.93 -4.93 -0.63
#